data_7dbd9709d38122d5a7d2036cddb598b9
#
_entry.id   7dbd9709d38122d5a7d2036cddb598b9
#
_cell.length_a   1.000
_cell.length_b   1.000
_cell.length_c   1.000
_cell.angle_alpha   90.00
_cell.angle_beta   90.00
_cell.angle_gamma   90.00
#
_symmetry.space_group_name_H-M   'P 1'
#
loop_
_entity.id
_entity.type
_entity.pdbx_description
1 polymer ?
#
loop_
_entity_poly.entity_id
_entity_poly.type
_entity_poly.pdbx_seq_one_letter_code
_entity_poly.pdbx_strand_id
1 'polypeptide(L)'
;MRIKTFLLSLFAIAVAGTGAANAATNLVTNGNFETTTNGTNKQLAKATTTAADRTTLAGWTSYNGNDGGYNFVLAADTVKTSKSAIWLKSDVTGYSNGFTAANHGNFFASDALYWPGSLSQTISGLTKDAYYTLTFDYALAQQVGFNGANSNNYWHVLFGDSSYNSTALSIVDGGFSGWGTVSTTFKASSTSQVLSFLAQTSSPGAPPFLLLDNVTLAAAVPEPTTWAMMLGGFGLVGFLARRRQRAHLA
;
A
#
# COMPACT_ATOMS: atom_id res chain seq x y z
N MET A 1 -35.04 65.18 -27.77
CA MET A 1 -33.68 64.71 -27.50
C MET A 1 -33.77 63.72 -26.35
N ARG A 2 -33.80 62.39 -26.64
CA ARG A 2 -33.93 61.33 -25.62
C ARG A 2 -32.55 60.66 -25.42
N ILE A 3 -32.01 60.85 -24.24
CA ILE A 3 -30.72 60.23 -23.84
C ILE A 3 -31.01 58.78 -23.43
N LYS A 4 -30.44 57.81 -24.16
CA LYS A 4 -30.48 56.38 -23.80
C LYS A 4 -29.31 56.11 -22.85
N THR A 5 -29.62 55.83 -21.60
CA THR A 5 -28.64 55.40 -20.60
C THR A 5 -28.31 53.94 -20.84
N PHE A 6 -27.05 53.67 -21.24
CA PHE A 6 -26.50 52.31 -21.32
C PHE A 6 -26.03 51.87 -19.92
N LEU A 7 -26.71 50.89 -19.32
CA LEU A 7 -26.22 50.22 -18.13
C LEU A 7 -25.18 49.18 -18.54
N LEU A 8 -23.92 49.45 -18.20
CA LEU A 8 -22.81 48.49 -18.30
C LEU A 8 -22.91 47.55 -17.10
N SER A 9 -23.35 46.30 -17.29
CA SER A 9 -23.32 45.28 -16.25
C SER A 9 -21.90 44.69 -16.15
N LEU A 10 -21.24 45.00 -15.05
CA LEU A 10 -19.92 44.45 -14.70
C LEU A 10 -20.07 42.96 -14.37
N PHE A 11 -19.48 42.09 -15.19
CA PHE A 11 -19.43 40.68 -14.96
C PHE A 11 -18.22 40.41 -14.04
N ALA A 12 -18.45 40.13 -12.76
CA ALA A 12 -17.41 39.65 -11.86
C ALA A 12 -17.15 38.18 -12.17
N ILE A 13 -16.01 37.89 -12.79
CA ILE A 13 -15.48 36.54 -12.95
C ILE A 13 -14.85 36.18 -11.61
N ALA A 14 -15.51 35.33 -10.82
CA ALA A 14 -14.90 34.71 -9.66
C ALA A 14 -13.87 33.67 -10.18
N VAL A 15 -12.60 34.01 -10.10
CA VAL A 15 -11.52 33.05 -10.28
C VAL A 15 -11.51 32.15 -9.04
N ALA A 16 -12.11 30.97 -9.15
CA ALA A 16 -11.95 29.94 -8.15
C ALA A 16 -10.47 29.52 -8.16
N GLY A 17 -9.74 29.91 -7.11
CA GLY A 17 -8.37 29.47 -6.93
C GLY A 17 -8.32 27.93 -6.90
N THR A 18 -7.58 27.33 -7.82
CA THR A 18 -7.23 25.93 -7.76
C THR A 18 -6.27 25.75 -6.57
N GLY A 19 -6.82 25.45 -5.40
CA GLY A 19 -6.01 25.01 -4.28
C GLY A 19 -5.24 23.76 -4.74
N ALA A 20 -3.91 23.82 -4.78
CA ALA A 20 -3.10 22.64 -4.99
C ALA A 20 -3.49 21.62 -3.89
N ALA A 21 -3.97 20.46 -4.30
CA ALA A 21 -4.16 19.36 -3.38
C ALA A 21 -2.76 18.98 -2.86
N ASN A 22 -2.46 19.32 -1.62
CA ASN A 22 -1.26 18.80 -0.97
C ASN A 22 -1.36 17.28 -0.95
N ALA A 23 -0.31 16.61 -1.44
CA ALA A 23 -0.22 15.16 -1.30
C ALA A 23 -0.36 14.81 0.19
N ALA A 24 -1.28 13.90 0.49
CA ALA A 24 -1.51 13.48 1.86
C ALA A 24 -0.21 12.86 2.42
N THR A 25 0.17 13.26 3.64
CA THR A 25 1.38 12.78 4.29
C THR A 25 1.28 11.29 4.59
N ASN A 26 2.29 10.52 4.18
CA ASN A 26 2.39 9.12 4.56
C ASN A 26 2.71 9.00 6.05
N LEU A 27 1.91 8.24 6.78
CA LEU A 27 2.06 8.00 8.22
C LEU A 27 2.87 6.74 8.53
N VAL A 28 3.14 5.89 7.53
CA VAL A 28 3.98 4.70 7.70
C VAL A 28 5.45 5.10 7.65
N THR A 29 6.19 4.68 8.65
CA THR A 29 7.65 4.80 8.68
C THR A 29 8.28 3.59 8.01
N ASN A 30 9.27 3.82 7.13
CA ASN A 30 10.04 2.75 6.48
C ASN A 30 9.15 1.69 5.79
N GLY A 31 8.12 2.16 5.06
CA GLY A 31 7.20 1.27 4.35
C GLY A 31 7.81 0.62 3.10
N ASN A 32 8.97 1.09 2.67
CA ASN A 32 9.82 0.52 1.63
C ASN A 32 10.93 -0.41 2.17
N PHE A 33 10.97 -0.67 3.48
CA PHE A 33 11.86 -1.60 4.17
C PHE A 33 13.37 -1.35 4.00
N GLU A 34 13.79 -0.15 3.59
CA GLU A 34 15.21 0.17 3.32
C GLU A 34 16.05 0.32 4.59
N THR A 35 15.44 0.69 5.71
CA THR A 35 16.18 0.95 6.95
C THR A 35 16.14 -0.27 7.87
N THR A 36 17.30 -0.92 8.00
CA THR A 36 17.51 -2.09 8.86
C THR A 36 18.60 -1.82 9.89
N THR A 37 18.62 -2.59 10.99
CA THR A 37 19.66 -2.45 12.03
C THR A 37 20.93 -3.25 11.74
N ASN A 38 20.85 -4.32 10.97
CA ASN A 38 21.98 -5.22 10.73
C ASN A 38 22.02 -5.76 9.28
N GLY A 39 21.64 -4.94 8.31
CA GLY A 39 21.65 -5.28 6.89
C GLY A 39 20.47 -6.16 6.46
N THR A 40 20.54 -6.63 5.22
CA THR A 40 19.50 -7.33 4.48
C THR A 40 19.84 -8.81 4.27
N ASN A 41 18.92 -9.55 3.61
CA ASN A 41 19.01 -11.00 3.39
C ASN A 41 19.11 -11.78 4.71
N LYS A 42 18.35 -11.33 5.71
CA LYS A 42 18.33 -11.87 7.06
C LYS A 42 16.92 -12.04 7.58
N GLN A 43 16.78 -12.98 8.50
CA GLN A 43 15.55 -13.16 9.24
C GLN A 43 15.37 -12.04 10.25
N LEU A 44 14.13 -11.62 10.47
CA LEU A 44 13.80 -10.59 11.44
C LEU A 44 13.85 -11.17 12.87
N ALA A 45 14.38 -10.38 13.79
CA ALA A 45 14.22 -10.57 15.21
C ALA A 45 13.08 -9.71 15.74
N LYS A 46 12.51 -10.10 16.88
CA LYS A 46 11.49 -9.31 17.59
C LYS A 46 12.02 -7.96 18.06
N ALA A 47 13.27 -7.92 18.49
CA ALA A 47 13.93 -6.73 19.02
C ALA A 47 15.35 -6.63 18.46
N THR A 48 15.99 -5.49 18.67
CA THR A 48 17.40 -5.27 18.30
C THR A 48 18.27 -6.43 18.81
N THR A 49 19.10 -6.96 17.93
CA THR A 49 19.94 -8.12 18.18
C THR A 49 21.34 -7.90 17.61
N THR A 50 22.33 -8.54 18.20
CA THR A 50 23.71 -8.63 17.69
C THR A 50 23.97 -9.92 16.91
N ALA A 51 22.98 -10.82 16.81
CA ALA A 51 23.12 -12.05 16.05
C ALA A 51 23.36 -11.74 14.57
N ALA A 52 24.39 -12.33 13.98
CA ALA A 52 24.84 -12.00 12.62
C ALA A 52 23.80 -12.36 11.53
N ASP A 53 22.95 -13.34 11.80
CA ASP A 53 21.90 -13.85 10.90
C ASP A 53 20.52 -13.19 11.14
N ARG A 54 20.45 -12.21 12.02
CA ARG A 54 19.22 -11.48 12.37
C ARG A 54 19.35 -9.99 12.12
N THR A 55 18.20 -9.36 11.85
CA THR A 55 18.08 -7.90 11.71
C THR A 55 16.72 -7.45 12.24
N THR A 56 16.50 -6.16 12.36
CA THR A 56 15.18 -5.55 12.59
C THR A 56 14.93 -4.47 11.55
N LEU A 57 13.67 -4.14 11.33
CA LEU A 57 13.23 -3.04 10.47
C LEU A 57 12.90 -1.81 11.32
N ALA A 58 13.46 -0.65 10.97
CA ALA A 58 13.14 0.59 11.67
C ALA A 58 11.64 0.88 11.62
N GLY A 59 11.05 1.15 12.77
CA GLY A 59 9.63 1.45 12.89
C GLY A 59 8.70 0.24 12.88
N TRP A 60 9.19 -0.97 12.62
CA TRP A 60 8.38 -2.18 12.56
C TRP A 60 8.79 -3.19 13.63
N THR A 61 7.80 -3.97 14.07
CA THR A 61 8.01 -5.12 14.96
C THR A 61 7.53 -6.38 14.25
N SER A 62 8.41 -7.39 14.20
CA SER A 62 8.09 -8.73 13.71
C SER A 62 7.91 -9.67 14.90
N TYR A 63 6.78 -10.39 14.98
CA TYR A 63 6.47 -11.19 16.17
C TYR A 63 5.51 -12.35 15.89
N ASN A 64 5.81 -13.53 16.42
CA ASN A 64 4.99 -14.75 16.30
C ASN A 64 4.53 -15.33 17.66
N GLY A 65 4.62 -14.55 18.73
CA GLY A 65 4.33 -15.01 20.09
C GLY A 65 5.61 -15.36 20.89
N ASN A 66 6.73 -15.64 20.24
CA ASN A 66 8.00 -15.98 20.85
C ASN A 66 9.16 -15.14 20.31
N ASP A 67 9.36 -15.14 18.99
CA ASP A 67 10.45 -14.46 18.29
C ASP A 67 9.87 -13.63 17.10
N GLY A 68 10.72 -13.21 16.17
CA GLY A 68 10.35 -12.46 14.98
C GLY A 68 9.52 -13.24 13.95
N GLY A 69 9.39 -14.54 14.12
CA GLY A 69 8.74 -15.40 13.15
C GLY A 69 9.65 -15.74 11.95
N TYR A 70 9.09 -16.47 10.97
CA TYR A 70 9.82 -16.78 9.74
C TYR A 70 9.59 -15.67 8.70
N ASN A 71 10.07 -14.50 9.08
CA ASN A 71 9.96 -13.23 8.38
C ASN A 71 11.34 -12.71 8.03
N PHE A 72 11.49 -12.11 6.86
CA PHE A 72 12.78 -11.71 6.31
C PHE A 72 12.70 -10.32 5.69
N VAL A 73 13.83 -9.63 5.65
CA VAL A 73 14.07 -8.51 4.75
C VAL A 73 15.10 -8.93 3.72
N LEU A 74 14.74 -8.86 2.46
CA LEU A 74 15.52 -9.32 1.32
C LEU A 74 15.85 -8.14 0.41
N ALA A 75 17.10 -8.12 -0.11
CA ALA A 75 17.50 -7.12 -1.09
C ALA A 75 17.29 -7.67 -2.50
N ALA A 76 16.56 -6.93 -3.31
CA ALA A 76 16.12 -7.38 -4.63
C ALA A 76 17.26 -7.64 -5.62
N ASP A 77 18.34 -6.87 -5.53
CA ASP A 77 19.52 -6.99 -6.40
C ASP A 77 20.40 -8.21 -6.06
N THR A 78 20.38 -8.66 -4.80
CA THR A 78 21.22 -9.75 -4.31
C THR A 78 20.46 -11.04 -4.00
N VAL A 79 19.14 -10.99 -3.86
CA VAL A 79 18.32 -12.15 -3.55
C VAL A 79 18.41 -13.26 -4.59
N LYS A 80 18.66 -12.91 -5.85
CA LYS A 80 18.82 -13.83 -6.97
C LYS A 80 20.18 -14.53 -7.00
N THR A 81 21.21 -13.88 -6.49
CA THR A 81 22.60 -14.33 -6.58
C THR A 81 23.19 -14.78 -5.25
N SER A 82 22.53 -14.42 -4.16
CA SER A 82 22.98 -14.75 -2.81
C SER A 82 22.76 -16.23 -2.53
N LYS A 83 23.82 -16.92 -2.14
CA LYS A 83 23.75 -18.27 -1.54
C LYS A 83 23.36 -18.24 -0.06
N SER A 84 22.76 -17.12 0.40
CA SER A 84 22.22 -17.04 1.76
C SER A 84 21.12 -18.09 1.95
N ALA A 85 20.86 -18.49 3.17
CA ALA A 85 19.96 -19.61 3.50
C ALA A 85 18.52 -19.40 2.98
N ILE A 86 18.15 -18.17 2.57
CA ILE A 86 16.80 -17.81 2.14
C ILE A 86 16.88 -16.90 0.92
N TRP A 87 16.42 -17.40 -0.19
CA TRP A 87 16.37 -16.72 -1.48
C TRP A 87 15.14 -17.19 -2.26
N LEU A 88 14.69 -16.40 -3.18
CA LEU A 88 13.62 -16.76 -4.10
C LEU A 88 14.16 -17.73 -5.17
N LYS A 89 13.35 -18.71 -5.55
CA LYS A 89 13.71 -19.68 -6.61
C LYS A 89 13.58 -19.00 -7.98
N SER A 90 14.35 -17.96 -8.24
CA SER A 90 14.25 -17.23 -9.50
C SER A 90 15.33 -17.53 -10.51
N ASP A 91 16.59 -17.71 -10.08
CA ASP A 91 17.71 -17.80 -11.01
C ASP A 91 18.79 -18.80 -10.57
N VAL A 92 18.48 -19.69 -9.64
CA VAL A 92 19.40 -20.72 -9.21
C VAL A 92 19.36 -21.84 -10.24
N THR A 93 20.46 -22.14 -10.86
CA THR A 93 20.59 -23.24 -11.85
C THR A 93 19.89 -23.01 -13.21
N GLY A 94 19.84 -21.77 -13.70
CA GLY A 94 19.27 -21.47 -15.01
C GLY A 94 17.76 -21.46 -15.06
N TYR A 95 17.08 -21.50 -13.94
CA TYR A 95 15.64 -21.35 -13.84
C TYR A 95 15.29 -19.88 -13.62
N SER A 96 14.65 -19.24 -14.57
CA SER A 96 14.12 -17.88 -14.44
C SER A 96 12.61 -17.92 -14.32
N ASN A 97 12.04 -17.38 -13.23
CA ASN A 97 10.61 -17.21 -13.06
C ASN A 97 10.14 -15.78 -13.34
N GLY A 98 11.02 -14.93 -13.87
CA GLY A 98 10.72 -13.53 -14.17
C GLY A 98 10.66 -12.63 -12.93
N PHE A 99 11.25 -13.07 -11.79
CA PHE A 99 11.27 -12.21 -10.61
C PHE A 99 11.91 -10.85 -10.89
N THR A 100 11.18 -9.81 -10.53
CA THR A 100 11.63 -8.41 -10.54
C THR A 100 11.33 -7.79 -9.19
N ALA A 101 12.09 -6.77 -8.79
CA ALA A 101 11.77 -5.98 -7.60
C ALA A 101 10.70 -4.94 -7.88
N ALA A 102 9.85 -4.63 -6.90
CA ALA A 102 8.91 -3.53 -7.01
C ALA A 102 9.64 -2.17 -7.17
N ASN A 103 10.73 -1.97 -6.42
CA ASN A 103 11.49 -0.71 -6.35
C ASN A 103 12.99 -0.84 -6.45
N HIS A 104 13.54 -1.96 -6.85
CA HIS A 104 14.99 -2.22 -6.89
C HIS A 104 15.71 -2.13 -5.53
N GLY A 105 14.96 -2.03 -4.42
CA GLY A 105 15.47 -1.94 -3.05
C GLY A 105 15.21 -3.22 -2.26
N ASN A 106 14.96 -3.02 -0.98
CA ASN A 106 14.57 -4.10 -0.08
C ASN A 106 13.07 -4.37 -0.17
N PHE A 107 12.67 -5.57 0.21
CA PHE A 107 11.28 -5.93 0.43
C PHE A 107 11.16 -6.90 1.61
N PHE A 108 9.99 -6.93 2.21
CA PHE A 108 9.66 -7.87 3.27
C PHE A 108 9.14 -9.17 2.67
N ALA A 109 9.50 -10.31 3.28
CA ALA A 109 9.03 -11.63 2.88
C ALA A 109 8.63 -12.46 4.10
N SER A 110 7.52 -13.17 4.02
CA SER A 110 6.96 -13.98 5.10
C SER A 110 6.44 -15.31 4.58
N ASP A 111 6.73 -16.38 5.33
CA ASP A 111 6.15 -17.70 5.10
C ASP A 111 4.80 -17.80 5.85
N ALA A 112 3.75 -18.18 5.13
CA ALA A 112 2.40 -18.30 5.69
C ALA A 112 2.19 -19.64 6.44
N LEU A 113 3.10 -20.61 6.29
CA LEU A 113 2.96 -21.97 6.84
C LEU A 113 3.95 -22.26 7.95
N TYR A 114 5.19 -21.81 7.80
CA TYR A 114 6.27 -22.10 8.75
C TYR A 114 6.50 -20.91 9.67
N TRP A 115 6.09 -21.04 10.92
CA TRP A 115 6.25 -20.03 11.98
C TRP A 115 5.85 -18.62 11.56
N PRO A 116 4.62 -18.44 11.04
CA PRO A 116 4.16 -17.14 10.59
C PRO A 116 4.24 -16.13 11.72
N GLY A 117 4.71 -14.93 11.41
CA GLY A 117 4.80 -13.81 12.34
C GLY A 117 4.13 -12.57 11.77
N SER A 118 3.47 -11.80 12.63
CA SER A 118 2.93 -10.51 12.23
C SER A 118 4.05 -9.48 12.09
N LEU A 119 3.99 -8.66 11.05
CA LEU A 119 4.76 -7.43 10.90
C LEU A 119 3.86 -6.26 11.29
N SER A 120 4.19 -5.49 12.31
CA SER A 120 3.32 -4.45 12.83
C SER A 120 4.04 -3.13 13.11
N GLN A 121 3.30 -2.03 12.98
CA GLN A 121 3.74 -0.68 13.31
C GLN A 121 2.62 0.07 14.02
N THR A 122 2.93 0.84 15.07
CA THR A 122 1.99 1.76 15.69
C THR A 122 1.94 3.04 14.87
N ILE A 123 0.79 3.35 14.32
CA ILE A 123 0.52 4.58 13.57
C ILE A 123 -0.11 5.59 14.52
N SER A 124 0.51 6.75 14.66
CA SER A 124 0.05 7.86 15.50
C SER A 124 -0.30 9.08 14.64
N GLY A 125 -0.94 10.07 15.26
CA GLY A 125 -1.36 11.30 14.54
C GLY A 125 -2.63 11.12 13.72
N LEU A 126 -3.39 10.06 13.99
CA LEU A 126 -4.68 9.83 13.35
C LEU A 126 -5.75 10.78 13.90
N THR A 127 -6.71 11.12 13.08
CA THR A 127 -7.96 11.76 13.49
C THR A 127 -9.02 10.69 13.66
N LYS A 128 -9.57 10.56 14.85
CA LYS A 128 -10.66 9.61 15.11
C LYS A 128 -11.82 9.86 14.14
N ASP A 129 -12.42 8.79 13.66
CA ASP A 129 -13.52 8.76 12.68
C ASP A 129 -13.16 9.22 11.26
N ALA A 130 -11.92 9.68 11.01
CA ALA A 130 -11.45 9.97 9.66
C ALA A 130 -11.08 8.68 8.90
N TYR A 131 -11.14 8.76 7.58
CA TYR A 131 -10.75 7.68 6.69
C TYR A 131 -9.29 7.83 6.25
N TYR A 132 -8.59 6.69 6.13
CA TYR A 132 -7.22 6.58 5.68
C TYR A 132 -7.12 5.53 4.59
N THR A 133 -6.41 5.86 3.52
CA THR A 133 -6.12 4.91 2.44
C THR A 133 -4.78 4.24 2.73
N LEU A 134 -4.81 2.92 2.83
CA LEU A 134 -3.64 2.06 2.86
C LEU A 134 -3.35 1.59 1.45
N THR A 135 -2.10 1.77 0.99
CA THR A 135 -1.62 1.14 -0.24
C THR A 135 -0.38 0.30 0.06
N PHE A 136 -0.21 -0.79 -0.66
CA PHE A 136 1.01 -1.61 -0.61
C PHE A 136 1.14 -2.47 -1.86
N ASP A 137 2.37 -2.79 -2.21
CA ASP A 137 2.68 -3.75 -3.25
C ASP A 137 2.91 -5.12 -2.64
N TYR A 138 2.43 -6.17 -3.33
CA TYR A 138 2.57 -7.53 -2.86
C TYR A 138 2.76 -8.52 -4.02
N ALA A 139 3.42 -9.62 -3.73
CA ALA A 139 3.64 -10.71 -4.67
C ALA A 139 3.75 -12.05 -3.93
N LEU A 140 3.80 -13.13 -4.68
CA LEU A 140 4.07 -14.47 -4.19
C LEU A 140 5.24 -15.06 -4.98
N ALA A 141 6.20 -15.68 -4.27
CA ALA A 141 7.35 -16.35 -4.88
C ALA A 141 7.68 -17.63 -4.14
N GLN A 142 8.33 -18.57 -4.83
CA GLN A 142 8.76 -19.84 -4.27
C GLN A 142 10.07 -19.68 -3.49
N GLN A 143 10.18 -20.29 -2.32
CA GLN A 143 11.45 -20.45 -1.62
C GLN A 143 12.36 -21.44 -2.36
N VAL A 144 13.67 -21.16 -2.35
CA VAL A 144 14.67 -22.12 -2.85
C VAL A 144 14.70 -23.37 -1.97
N GLY A 145 14.86 -24.53 -2.59
CA GLY A 145 14.93 -25.82 -1.91
C GLY A 145 13.59 -26.51 -1.69
N PHE A 146 12.48 -25.85 -2.02
CA PHE A 146 11.15 -26.45 -1.96
C PHE A 146 10.58 -26.60 -3.37
N ASN A 147 9.82 -27.66 -3.60
CA ASN A 147 9.19 -27.98 -4.87
C ASN A 147 7.68 -28.12 -4.67
N GLY A 148 6.92 -27.72 -5.66
CA GLY A 148 5.45 -27.82 -5.68
C GLY A 148 4.76 -26.48 -5.86
N ALA A 149 3.50 -26.55 -6.27
CA ALA A 149 2.66 -25.38 -6.42
C ALA A 149 2.22 -24.83 -5.06
N ASN A 150 1.88 -23.56 -5.06
CA ASN A 150 1.28 -22.85 -3.93
C ASN A 150 -0.01 -22.19 -4.35
N SER A 151 -1.02 -22.21 -3.50
CA SER A 151 -2.31 -21.59 -3.77
C SER A 151 -2.89 -20.89 -2.54
N ASN A 152 -3.77 -19.93 -2.81
CA ASN A 152 -4.55 -19.20 -1.78
C ASN A 152 -3.69 -18.51 -0.72
N ASN A 153 -2.61 -17.86 -1.13
CA ASN A 153 -1.75 -17.07 -0.24
C ASN A 153 -2.16 -15.60 -0.30
N TYR A 154 -2.38 -14.96 0.86
CA TYR A 154 -2.84 -13.58 0.95
C TYR A 154 -2.33 -12.88 2.20
N TRP A 155 -2.26 -11.57 2.16
CA TRP A 155 -2.01 -10.75 3.33
C TRP A 155 -3.31 -10.53 4.10
N HIS A 156 -3.34 -10.94 5.37
CA HIS A 156 -4.34 -10.51 6.34
C HIS A 156 -3.83 -9.25 7.01
N VAL A 157 -4.52 -8.13 6.77
CA VAL A 157 -4.15 -6.80 7.26
C VAL A 157 -5.12 -6.39 8.35
N LEU A 158 -4.58 -5.90 9.46
CA LEU A 158 -5.35 -5.31 10.56
C LEU A 158 -4.99 -3.84 10.71
N PHE A 159 -5.98 -2.99 10.95
CA PHE A 159 -5.80 -1.61 11.35
C PHE A 159 -6.76 -1.28 12.50
N GLY A 160 -6.24 -1.34 13.73
CA GLY A 160 -7.07 -1.35 14.93
C GLY A 160 -8.04 -2.53 14.93
N ASP A 161 -9.35 -2.24 14.99
CA ASP A 161 -10.42 -3.26 15.00
C ASP A 161 -10.90 -3.65 13.59
N SER A 162 -10.36 -3.00 12.56
CA SER A 162 -10.73 -3.26 11.16
C SER A 162 -9.76 -4.23 10.50
N SER A 163 -10.25 -5.06 9.58
CA SER A 163 -9.44 -6.02 8.84
C SER A 163 -9.70 -5.96 7.34
N TYR A 164 -8.72 -6.42 6.57
CA TYR A 164 -8.77 -6.57 5.12
C TYR A 164 -7.94 -7.77 4.70
N ASN A 165 -8.42 -8.56 3.74
CA ASN A 165 -7.63 -9.61 3.09
C ASN A 165 -7.29 -9.18 1.66
N SER A 166 -6.02 -9.25 1.28
CA SER A 166 -5.63 -9.06 -0.11
C SER A 166 -6.24 -10.16 -1.00
N THR A 167 -6.27 -9.92 -2.30
CA THR A 167 -6.60 -10.99 -3.25
C THR A 167 -5.58 -12.13 -3.10
N ALA A 168 -6.09 -13.35 -3.02
CA ALA A 168 -5.24 -14.52 -2.88
C ALA A 168 -4.44 -14.78 -4.16
N LEU A 169 -3.16 -15.10 -4.00
CA LEU A 169 -2.22 -15.42 -5.07
C LEU A 169 -1.92 -16.92 -5.09
N SER A 170 -1.61 -17.42 -6.28
CA SER A 170 -1.19 -18.80 -6.51
C SER A 170 -0.06 -18.82 -7.53
N ILE A 171 0.89 -19.75 -7.35
CA ILE A 171 2.01 -19.96 -8.26
C ILE A 171 2.23 -21.46 -8.51
N VAL A 172 2.75 -21.77 -9.68
CA VAL A 172 3.24 -23.10 -10.01
C VAL A 172 4.59 -23.34 -9.29
N ASP A 173 5.10 -24.57 -9.35
CA ASP A 173 6.42 -24.90 -8.82
C ASP A 173 7.49 -23.95 -9.35
N GLY A 174 8.23 -23.33 -8.43
CA GLY A 174 9.27 -22.35 -8.72
C GLY A 174 8.77 -21.02 -9.29
N GLY A 175 7.45 -20.75 -9.25
CA GLY A 175 6.83 -19.59 -9.86
C GLY A 175 7.03 -18.28 -9.10
N PHE A 176 6.66 -17.20 -9.78
CA PHE A 176 6.51 -15.85 -9.25
C PHE A 176 5.24 -15.23 -9.82
N SER A 177 4.40 -14.63 -8.96
CA SER A 177 3.09 -14.09 -9.38
C SER A 177 3.15 -12.78 -10.17
N GLY A 178 4.30 -12.11 -10.15
CA GLY A 178 4.37 -10.68 -10.44
C GLY A 178 3.85 -9.84 -9.26
N TRP A 179 4.24 -8.56 -9.24
CA TRP A 179 3.78 -7.60 -8.24
C TRP A 179 2.40 -7.07 -8.60
N GLY A 180 1.54 -6.99 -7.60
CA GLY A 180 0.25 -6.30 -7.65
C GLY A 180 0.17 -5.25 -6.56
N THR A 181 -0.66 -4.24 -6.75
CA THR A 181 -0.88 -3.17 -5.76
C THR A 181 -2.27 -3.30 -5.16
N VAL A 182 -2.34 -3.19 -3.84
CA VAL A 182 -3.59 -3.03 -3.08
C VAL A 182 -3.79 -1.57 -2.76
N SER A 183 -5.03 -1.12 -2.85
CA SER A 183 -5.50 0.14 -2.27
C SER A 183 -6.81 -0.13 -1.54
N THR A 184 -6.83 0.13 -0.24
CA THR A 184 -8.02 -0.08 0.61
C THR A 184 -8.16 1.06 1.61
N THR A 185 -9.37 1.27 2.14
CA THR A 185 -9.65 2.38 3.04
C THR A 185 -10.12 1.87 4.39
N PHE A 186 -9.54 2.39 5.45
CA PHE A 186 -9.92 2.13 6.83
C PHE A 186 -10.43 3.39 7.52
N LYS A 187 -11.36 3.23 8.45
CA LYS A 187 -11.80 4.29 9.35
C LYS A 187 -11.00 4.20 10.65
N ALA A 188 -10.37 5.28 11.08
CA ALA A 188 -9.66 5.30 12.34
C ALA A 188 -10.64 5.31 13.53
N SER A 189 -10.48 4.39 14.47
CA SER A 189 -11.28 4.33 15.72
C SER A 189 -10.64 5.13 16.88
N SER A 190 -9.35 5.50 16.74
CA SER A 190 -8.60 6.29 17.72
C SER A 190 -7.51 7.13 17.07
N THR A 191 -6.81 7.94 17.87
CA THR A 191 -5.71 8.80 17.40
C THR A 191 -4.39 8.03 17.23
N SER A 192 -4.33 6.78 17.69
CA SER A 192 -3.19 5.87 17.52
C SER A 192 -3.72 4.45 17.38
N GLN A 193 -3.29 3.72 16.34
CA GLN A 193 -3.72 2.35 16.06
C GLN A 193 -2.55 1.52 15.53
N VAL A 194 -2.63 0.21 15.71
CA VAL A 194 -1.65 -0.71 15.13
C VAL A 194 -2.08 -1.09 13.71
N LEU A 195 -1.17 -0.90 12.76
CA LEU A 195 -1.21 -1.50 11.43
C LEU A 195 -0.41 -2.80 11.48
N SER A 196 -0.99 -3.91 11.04
CA SER A 196 -0.36 -5.22 11.09
C SER A 196 -0.62 -6.02 9.81
N PHE A 197 0.39 -6.73 9.35
CA PHE A 197 0.35 -7.66 8.23
C PHE A 197 0.69 -9.05 8.73
N LEU A 198 -0.12 -10.04 8.35
CA LEU A 198 0.12 -11.45 8.63
C LEU A 198 -0.06 -12.25 7.34
N ALA A 199 0.98 -12.96 6.92
CA ALA A 199 0.89 -13.88 5.80
C ALA A 199 -0.04 -15.06 6.15
N GLN A 200 -0.98 -15.37 5.27
CA GLN A 200 -1.98 -16.41 5.43
C GLN A 200 -2.07 -17.28 4.18
N THR A 201 -2.40 -18.54 4.39
CA THR A 201 -2.79 -19.45 3.32
C THR A 201 -3.96 -20.33 3.78
N SER A 202 -4.85 -20.68 2.88
CA SER A 202 -5.92 -21.63 3.13
C SER A 202 -5.66 -23.02 2.53
N SER A 203 -4.54 -23.19 1.83
CA SER A 203 -4.17 -24.45 1.19
C SER A 203 -2.73 -24.84 1.52
N PRO A 204 -2.49 -26.11 1.89
CA PRO A 204 -1.13 -26.59 2.01
C PRO A 204 -0.44 -26.56 0.64
N GLY A 205 0.87 -26.35 0.64
CA GLY A 205 1.69 -26.31 -0.56
C GLY A 205 3.17 -26.30 -0.19
N ALA A 206 4.03 -26.19 -1.17
CA ALA A 206 5.43 -25.92 -0.90
C ALA A 206 5.56 -24.55 -0.24
N PRO A 207 6.45 -24.34 0.77
CA PRO A 207 6.55 -23.06 1.45
C PRO A 207 6.76 -21.91 0.48
N PRO A 208 5.83 -20.93 0.43
CA PRO A 208 5.96 -19.72 -0.36
C PRO A 208 6.57 -18.61 0.46
N PHE A 209 7.06 -17.57 -0.22
CA PHE A 209 7.16 -16.26 0.37
C PHE A 209 6.08 -15.33 -0.17
N LEU A 210 5.21 -14.86 0.71
CA LEU A 210 4.44 -13.66 0.47
C LEU A 210 5.35 -12.46 0.63
N LEU A 211 5.40 -11.63 -0.39
CA LEU A 211 6.25 -10.44 -0.49
C LEU A 211 5.40 -9.20 -0.24
N LEU A 212 6.00 -8.19 0.39
CA LEU A 212 5.37 -6.91 0.71
C LEU A 212 6.37 -5.79 0.48
N ASP A 213 5.92 -4.70 -0.14
CA ASP A 213 6.71 -3.48 -0.35
C ASP A 213 5.82 -2.24 -0.45
N ASN A 214 6.43 -1.05 -0.45
CA ASN A 214 5.78 0.23 -0.71
C ASN A 214 4.54 0.50 0.15
N VAL A 215 4.58 0.13 1.43
CA VAL A 215 3.47 0.35 2.35
C VAL A 215 3.30 1.83 2.64
N THR A 216 2.13 2.38 2.35
CA THR A 216 1.77 3.76 2.69
C THR A 216 0.41 3.82 3.35
N LEU A 217 0.24 4.70 4.31
CA LEU A 217 -1.05 5.04 4.91
C LEU A 217 -1.17 6.55 4.96
N ALA A 218 -2.18 7.10 4.31
CA ALA A 218 -2.40 8.53 4.24
C ALA A 218 -3.87 8.86 4.42
N ALA A 219 -4.17 10.09 4.91
CA ALA A 219 -5.56 10.53 5.01
C ALA A 219 -6.24 10.38 3.64
N ALA A 220 -7.41 9.73 3.63
CA ALA A 220 -8.19 9.61 2.41
C ALA A 220 -8.62 11.01 1.98
N VAL A 221 -8.17 11.44 0.80
CA VAL A 221 -8.62 12.70 0.21
C VAL A 221 -10.07 12.46 -0.25
N PRO A 222 -11.05 13.22 0.26
CA PRO A 222 -12.38 13.15 -0.32
C PRO A 222 -12.28 13.38 -1.82
N GLU A 223 -12.98 12.60 -2.61
CA GLU A 223 -13.04 12.83 -4.05
C GLU A 223 -13.28 14.33 -4.27
N PRO A 224 -12.46 14.99 -5.11
CA PRO A 224 -12.49 16.45 -5.16
C PRO A 224 -13.91 16.92 -5.38
N THR A 225 -14.29 18.02 -4.71
CA THR A 225 -15.46 18.82 -5.02
C THR A 225 -15.58 19.18 -6.51
N THR A 226 -14.67 18.72 -7.35
CA THR A 226 -14.66 18.82 -8.82
C THR A 226 -15.98 18.36 -9.41
N TRP A 227 -16.57 17.26 -8.95
CA TRP A 227 -17.90 16.82 -9.38
C TRP A 227 -19.00 17.79 -8.93
N ALA A 228 -18.93 18.27 -7.68
CA ALA A 228 -19.88 19.27 -7.18
C ALA A 228 -19.69 20.60 -7.90
N MET A 229 -18.47 21.03 -8.16
CA MET A 229 -18.15 22.23 -8.93
C MET A 229 -18.57 22.11 -10.39
N MET A 230 -18.39 20.96 -11.01
CA MET A 230 -18.81 20.69 -12.38
C MET A 230 -20.33 20.70 -12.50
N LEU A 231 -21.04 20.01 -11.59
CA LEU A 231 -22.50 20.02 -11.53
C LEU A 231 -23.04 21.41 -11.20
N GLY A 232 -22.42 22.13 -10.27
CA GLY A 232 -22.74 23.52 -9.95
C GLY A 232 -22.52 24.47 -11.13
N GLY A 233 -21.40 24.30 -11.85
CA GLY A 233 -21.09 25.09 -13.06
C GLY A 233 -22.08 24.86 -14.20
N PHE A 234 -22.38 23.60 -14.52
CA PHE A 234 -23.37 23.26 -15.54
C PHE A 234 -24.79 23.69 -15.12
N GLY A 235 -25.14 23.57 -13.85
CA GLY A 235 -26.40 24.03 -13.30
C GLY A 235 -26.56 25.55 -13.46
N LEU A 236 -25.51 26.31 -13.18
CA LEU A 236 -25.51 27.78 -13.32
C LEU A 236 -25.63 28.21 -14.79
N VAL A 237 -24.88 27.58 -15.69
CA VAL A 237 -24.94 27.85 -17.14
C VAL A 237 -26.32 27.51 -17.68
N GLY A 238 -26.89 26.37 -17.30
CA GLY A 238 -28.26 25.99 -17.71
C GLY A 238 -29.33 26.93 -17.20
N PHE A 239 -29.21 27.38 -15.95
CA PHE A 239 -30.12 28.38 -15.38
C PHE A 239 -30.04 29.71 -16.11
N LEU A 240 -28.87 30.22 -16.41
CA LEU A 240 -28.66 31.46 -17.15
C LEU A 240 -29.19 31.38 -18.59
N ALA A 241 -28.96 30.26 -19.27
CA ALA A 241 -29.50 30.02 -20.62
C ALA A 241 -31.04 30.05 -20.65
N ARG A 242 -31.67 29.38 -19.68
CA ARG A 242 -33.16 29.37 -19.54
C ARG A 242 -33.73 30.74 -19.23
N ARG A 243 -33.02 31.55 -18.44
CA ARG A 243 -33.43 32.92 -18.14
C ARG A 243 -33.39 33.84 -19.37
N ARG A 244 -32.37 33.69 -20.24
CA ARG A 244 -32.26 34.43 -21.51
C ARG A 244 -33.38 34.09 -22.48
N GLN A 245 -33.76 32.82 -22.62
CA GLN A 245 -34.86 32.40 -23.48
C GLN A 245 -36.21 33.01 -23.06
N ARG A 246 -36.46 33.12 -21.76
CA ARG A 246 -37.71 33.75 -21.25
C ARG A 246 -37.77 35.27 -21.48
N ALA A 247 -36.62 35.95 -21.55
CA ALA A 247 -36.53 37.39 -21.78
C ALA A 247 -36.75 37.77 -23.27
N HIS A 248 -36.64 36.79 -24.20
CA HIS A 248 -36.91 37.00 -25.63
C HIS A 248 -38.37 36.71 -26.02
N LEU A 249 -39.18 36.13 -25.13
CA LEU A 249 -40.57 35.76 -25.37
C LEU A 249 -41.58 36.73 -24.68
N ALA A 250 -41.09 37.77 -24.02
CA ALA A 250 -41.84 38.86 -23.41
C ALA A 250 -41.53 40.18 -24.15
#